data_6e143fa8f80545ba704a348ee3559a30
#
_entry.id   6e143fa8f80545ba704a348ee3559a30
#
_cell.length_a   1.000
_cell.length_b   1.000
_cell.length_c   1.000
_cell.angle_alpha   90.00
_cell.angle_beta   90.00
_cell.angle_gamma   90.00
#
_symmetry.space_group_name_H-M   'P 1'
#
loop_
_entity.id
_entity.type
_entity.pdbx_description
1 polymer ?
#
loop_
_entity_poly.entity_id
_entity_poly.type
_entity_poly.pdbx_seq_one_letter_code
_entity_poly.pdbx_strand_id
1 'polypeptide(L)'
;MREMVCKITAEIQKPLGGRSTTCLSVIRMLANEGRLSMNEILKLDNVEKYYGNKANLTKAVDKISFSVEKGEFVGIMGASGSGKTTLLNCISTIDRVTAGHIYVGDKDITTIRGNELNKFRREELGFIFQDFNLLDTLTGYENIALALSIQNVKPKEIDSRIQEVAKRLGIEEVLNKYSYQMSGGQKQRVAAARALITNPKLILADEPTGALDSKSSRYLLESMKEMNEGLAATILMVTHDAFTASYASRVIFIKDGKIFNEIRREDDTRKQFFNRIIEVVTVLGGSLNDAL
;
A
#
# COMPACT_ATOMS: atom_id res chain seq x y z
N MET A 1 -24.61 18.15 10.93
CA MET A 1 -24.95 16.86 10.28
C MET A 1 -25.97 16.01 11.06
N ARG A 2 -25.82 15.74 12.36
CA ARG A 2 -26.84 15.02 13.16
C ARG A 2 -28.21 15.67 13.20
N GLU A 3 -28.29 16.99 13.30
CA GLU A 3 -29.58 17.73 13.31
C GLU A 3 -30.29 17.75 11.95
N MET A 4 -29.53 17.72 10.84
CA MET A 4 -30.05 17.66 9.49
C MET A 4 -30.62 16.27 9.16
N VAL A 5 -29.98 15.21 9.63
CA VAL A 5 -30.47 13.83 9.52
C VAL A 5 -31.73 13.63 10.35
N CYS A 6 -31.82 14.22 11.55
CA CYS A 6 -33.00 14.15 12.40
C CYS A 6 -34.23 14.90 11.83
N LYS A 7 -34.00 16.03 11.13
CA LYS A 7 -35.09 16.76 10.45
C LYS A 7 -35.62 16.02 9.22
N ILE A 8 -34.73 15.37 8.46
CA ILE A 8 -35.11 14.54 7.29
C ILE A 8 -35.91 13.31 7.74
N THR A 9 -35.53 12.68 8.88
CA THR A 9 -36.26 11.51 9.41
C THR A 9 -37.66 11.88 9.94
N ALA A 10 -37.84 13.09 10.46
CA ALA A 10 -39.15 13.57 10.96
C ALA A 10 -40.15 13.96 9.84
N GLU A 11 -39.66 14.37 8.66
CA GLU A 11 -40.52 14.69 7.51
C GLU A 11 -40.96 13.45 6.72
N ILE A 12 -40.26 12.34 6.83
CA ILE A 12 -40.55 11.07 6.12
C ILE A 12 -41.67 10.24 6.82
N GLN A 13 -42.06 10.58 8.06
CA GLN A 13 -43.09 9.85 8.80
C GLN A 13 -44.52 10.28 8.49
N LYS A 14 -44.77 11.15 7.52
CA LYS A 14 -46.16 11.40 7.04
C LYS A 14 -46.59 10.30 6.07
N PRO A 15 -47.74 9.69 6.26
CA PRO A 15 -48.22 8.59 5.44
C PRO A 15 -48.65 9.08 4.06
N LEU A 16 -47.79 8.89 3.04
CA LEU A 16 -48.19 8.98 1.64
C LEU A 16 -48.22 7.56 1.06
N GLY A 17 -49.38 7.16 0.66
CA GLY A 17 -49.65 5.84 0.09
C GLY A 17 -48.85 5.56 -1.17
N GLY A 18 -48.23 4.39 -1.21
CA GLY A 18 -47.73 3.72 -2.41
C GLY A 18 -46.30 4.02 -2.82
N ARG A 19 -45.48 2.98 -2.71
CA ARG A 19 -44.09 2.79 -3.21
C ARG A 19 -42.95 3.05 -2.23
N SER A 20 -42.85 2.14 -1.26
CA SER A 20 -41.79 2.10 -0.24
C SER A 20 -40.44 1.54 -0.72
N THR A 21 -40.26 1.19 -1.99
CA THR A 21 -39.05 0.49 -2.47
C THR A 21 -37.92 1.46 -2.84
N THR A 22 -38.25 2.68 -3.23
CA THR A 22 -37.28 3.65 -3.74
C THR A 22 -36.49 4.36 -2.64
N CYS A 23 -37.13 4.62 -1.49
CA CYS A 23 -36.49 5.35 -0.39
C CYS A 23 -35.48 4.49 0.38
N LEU A 24 -35.76 3.20 0.58
CA LEU A 24 -34.84 2.25 1.20
C LEU A 24 -33.64 1.95 0.34
N SER A 25 -33.77 1.98 -0.98
CA SER A 25 -32.63 1.82 -1.91
C SER A 25 -31.72 3.05 -1.92
N VAL A 26 -32.29 4.26 -1.83
CA VAL A 26 -31.52 5.51 -1.75
C VAL A 26 -30.80 5.63 -0.40
N ILE A 27 -31.47 5.28 0.71
CA ILE A 27 -30.84 5.25 2.04
C ILE A 27 -29.76 4.18 2.12
N ARG A 28 -29.95 3.01 1.47
CA ARG A 28 -28.89 2.01 1.33
C ARG A 28 -27.74 2.46 0.42
N MET A 29 -28.01 3.20 -0.65
CA MET A 29 -26.96 3.81 -1.47
C MET A 29 -26.16 4.85 -0.68
N LEU A 30 -26.81 5.78 0.01
CA LEU A 30 -26.13 6.80 0.83
C LEU A 30 -25.40 6.22 2.04
N ALA A 31 -25.85 5.09 2.59
CA ALA A 31 -25.16 4.37 3.67
C ALA A 31 -23.97 3.51 3.14
N ASN A 32 -23.92 3.29 1.83
CA ASN A 32 -22.86 2.47 1.19
C ASN A 32 -21.72 3.32 0.59
N GLU A 33 -21.84 4.66 0.55
CA GLU A 33 -20.83 5.56 -0.03
C GLU A 33 -19.48 5.59 0.72
N GLY A 34 -19.33 4.87 1.82
CA GLY A 34 -18.06 4.74 2.54
C GLY A 34 -17.64 3.29 2.86
N ARG A 35 -18.47 2.28 2.56
CA ARG A 35 -18.10 0.89 2.85
C ARG A 35 -17.35 0.28 1.68
N LEU A 36 -16.24 -0.42 2.02
CA LEU A 36 -15.52 -1.29 1.10
C LEU A 36 -16.47 -2.36 0.53
N SER A 37 -16.32 -2.70 -0.75
CA SER A 37 -16.90 -3.93 -1.28
C SER A 37 -16.31 -5.13 -0.53
N MET A 38 -17.00 -6.28 -0.53
CA MET A 38 -16.58 -7.46 0.25
C MET A 38 -15.16 -7.96 -0.06
N ASN A 39 -14.54 -7.48 -1.14
CA ASN A 39 -13.20 -7.90 -1.58
C ASN A 39 -12.14 -6.78 -1.51
N GLU A 40 -12.52 -5.52 -1.29
CA GLU A 40 -11.57 -4.41 -1.18
C GLU A 40 -10.85 -4.42 0.18
N ILE A 41 -9.54 -4.24 0.19
CA ILE A 41 -8.73 -4.13 1.40
C ILE A 41 -8.26 -2.71 1.65
N LEU A 42 -8.06 -1.94 0.58
CA LEU A 42 -7.69 -0.52 0.63
C LEU A 42 -8.63 0.26 -0.28
N LYS A 43 -9.17 1.38 0.21
CA LYS A 43 -9.92 2.35 -0.60
C LYS A 43 -9.49 3.76 -0.25
N LEU A 44 -9.16 4.52 -1.25
CA LEU A 44 -8.93 5.96 -1.16
C LEU A 44 -10.15 6.68 -1.74
N ASP A 45 -10.64 7.68 -1.04
CA ASP A 45 -11.78 8.49 -1.46
C ASP A 45 -11.40 9.97 -1.42
N ASN A 46 -11.19 10.56 -2.60
CA ASN A 46 -10.83 11.97 -2.79
C ASN A 46 -9.70 12.44 -1.88
N VAL A 47 -8.63 11.63 -1.78
CA VAL A 47 -7.50 11.92 -0.90
C VAL A 47 -6.71 13.11 -1.41
N GLU A 48 -6.50 14.09 -0.53
CA GLU A 48 -5.70 15.28 -0.79
C GLU A 48 -4.61 15.43 0.28
N LYS A 49 -3.41 15.84 -0.17
CA LYS A 49 -2.31 16.20 0.73
C LYS A 49 -1.61 17.43 0.22
N TYR A 50 -1.58 18.45 1.06
CA TYR A 50 -0.95 19.72 0.80
C TYR A 50 0.14 19.99 1.83
N TYR A 51 1.24 20.60 1.39
CA TYR A 51 2.32 21.11 2.23
C TYR A 51 2.48 22.61 2.02
N GLY A 52 3.04 23.27 3.03
CA GLY A 52 3.30 24.70 2.97
C GLY A 52 2.25 25.54 3.70
N ASN A 53 2.26 26.83 3.43
CA ASN A 53 1.35 27.81 4.01
C ASN A 53 0.53 28.52 2.91
N LYS A 54 -0.36 29.44 3.29
CA LYS A 54 -1.26 30.13 2.35
C LYS A 54 -0.54 30.83 1.18
N ALA A 55 0.74 31.20 1.32
CA ALA A 55 1.51 31.88 0.28
C ALA A 55 2.21 30.90 -0.67
N ASN A 56 2.60 29.69 -0.18
CA ASN A 56 3.33 28.69 -0.96
C ASN A 56 2.73 27.31 -0.66
N LEU A 57 1.60 27.00 -1.28
CA LEU A 57 0.90 25.73 -1.13
C LEU A 57 1.33 24.76 -2.22
N THR A 58 1.92 23.62 -1.85
CA THR A 58 2.24 22.53 -2.75
C THR A 58 1.21 21.41 -2.58
N LYS A 59 0.48 21.09 -3.65
CA LYS A 59 -0.43 19.97 -3.70
C LYS A 59 0.35 18.71 -4.08
N ALA A 60 0.77 17.93 -3.09
CA ALA A 60 1.51 16.70 -3.34
C ALA A 60 0.60 15.54 -3.75
N VAL A 61 -0.66 15.53 -3.27
CA VAL A 61 -1.73 14.60 -3.68
C VAL A 61 -3.00 15.44 -3.87
N ASP A 62 -3.67 15.29 -5.02
CA ASP A 62 -4.83 16.09 -5.41
C ASP A 62 -5.98 15.18 -5.88
N LYS A 63 -6.91 14.91 -4.96
CA LYS A 63 -8.16 14.13 -5.18
C LYS A 63 -7.94 12.73 -5.76
N ILE A 64 -6.96 12.00 -5.22
CA ILE A 64 -6.72 10.62 -5.63
C ILE A 64 -7.81 9.71 -5.05
N SER A 65 -8.43 8.90 -5.91
CA SER A 65 -9.39 7.87 -5.55
C SER A 65 -9.09 6.58 -6.31
N PHE A 66 -8.89 5.48 -5.61
CA PHE A 66 -8.79 4.12 -6.14
C PHE A 66 -9.01 3.11 -5.03
N SER A 67 -9.21 1.85 -5.40
CA SER A 67 -9.27 0.75 -4.43
C SER A 67 -8.27 -0.35 -4.79
N VAL A 68 -7.90 -1.18 -3.81
CA VAL A 68 -7.06 -2.37 -3.95
C VAL A 68 -7.81 -3.56 -3.37
N GLU A 69 -7.91 -4.62 -4.14
CA GLU A 69 -8.56 -5.85 -3.72
C GLU A 69 -7.62 -6.71 -2.86
N LYS A 70 -8.22 -7.56 -2.04
CA LYS A 70 -7.47 -8.53 -1.24
C LYS A 70 -6.69 -9.49 -2.16
N GLY A 71 -5.40 -9.64 -1.90
CA GLY A 71 -4.52 -10.46 -2.72
C GLY A 71 -4.07 -9.80 -4.02
N GLU A 72 -4.37 -8.51 -4.24
CA GLU A 72 -3.89 -7.79 -5.41
C GLU A 72 -2.45 -7.28 -5.18
N PHE A 73 -1.63 -7.31 -6.24
CA PHE A 73 -0.32 -6.68 -6.26
C PHE A 73 -0.37 -5.45 -7.17
N VAL A 74 -0.43 -4.27 -6.55
CA VAL A 74 -0.55 -2.98 -7.26
C VAL A 74 0.77 -2.23 -7.23
N GLY A 75 1.21 -1.75 -8.41
CA GLY A 75 2.30 -0.81 -8.56
C GLY A 75 1.79 0.63 -8.69
N ILE A 76 2.40 1.58 -8.01
CA ILE A 76 2.20 3.01 -8.23
C ILE A 76 3.45 3.57 -8.88
N MET A 77 3.32 4.11 -10.10
CA MET A 77 4.41 4.68 -10.87
C MET A 77 4.25 6.17 -11.11
N GLY A 78 5.36 6.84 -11.39
CA GLY A 78 5.41 8.26 -11.77
C GLY A 78 6.80 8.83 -11.59
N ALA A 79 7.04 10.03 -12.13
CA ALA A 79 8.31 10.74 -12.00
C ALA A 79 8.65 11.06 -10.53
N SER A 80 9.90 11.40 -10.25
CA SER A 80 10.28 11.95 -8.94
C SER A 80 9.44 13.20 -8.64
N GLY A 81 8.97 13.33 -7.40
CA GLY A 81 8.11 14.46 -7.00
C GLY A 81 6.64 14.35 -7.40
N SER A 82 6.20 13.31 -8.11
CA SER A 82 4.80 13.17 -8.53
C SER A 82 3.79 12.89 -7.39
N GLY A 83 4.26 12.70 -6.13
CA GLY A 83 3.40 12.47 -4.98
C GLY A 83 3.29 11.03 -4.48
N LYS A 84 4.01 10.06 -5.08
CA LYS A 84 3.94 8.63 -4.75
C LYS A 84 4.27 8.32 -3.29
N THR A 85 5.46 8.74 -2.83
CA THR A 85 5.89 8.53 -1.44
C THR A 85 4.99 9.28 -0.45
N THR A 86 4.50 10.47 -0.83
CA THR A 86 3.51 11.20 -0.03
C THR A 86 2.22 10.40 0.14
N LEU A 87 1.72 9.83 -0.96
CA LEU A 87 0.52 8.99 -0.94
C LEU A 87 0.73 7.75 -0.07
N LEU A 88 1.89 7.07 -0.23
CA LEU A 88 2.25 5.92 0.59
C LEU A 88 2.33 6.30 2.08
N ASN A 89 2.91 7.46 2.41
CA ASN A 89 2.98 7.97 3.78
C ASN A 89 1.59 8.27 4.37
N CYS A 90 0.63 8.72 3.55
CA CYS A 90 -0.75 8.89 4.00
C CYS A 90 -1.43 7.54 4.28
N ILE A 91 -1.26 6.55 3.39
CA ILE A 91 -1.80 5.20 3.56
C ILE A 91 -1.18 4.50 4.77
N SER A 92 0.10 4.71 5.00
CA SER A 92 0.83 4.16 6.15
C SER A 92 0.55 4.90 7.46
N THR A 93 -0.21 6.00 7.39
CA THR A 93 -0.47 6.89 8.54
C THR A 93 0.77 7.57 9.12
N ILE A 94 1.93 7.52 8.43
CA ILE A 94 3.13 8.29 8.79
C ILE A 94 2.81 9.77 8.65
N ASP A 95 2.08 10.14 7.59
CA ASP A 95 1.55 11.48 7.40
C ASP A 95 0.01 11.47 7.41
N ARG A 96 -0.60 12.63 7.61
CA ARG A 96 -2.05 12.79 7.62
C ARG A 96 -2.52 13.41 6.33
N VAL A 97 -3.64 12.94 5.81
CA VAL A 97 -4.33 13.58 4.70
C VAL A 97 -4.80 14.99 5.09
N THR A 98 -4.84 15.91 4.13
CA THR A 98 -5.43 17.23 4.30
C THR A 98 -6.95 17.16 4.14
N ALA A 99 -7.43 16.35 3.20
CA ALA A 99 -8.85 16.09 2.96
C ALA A 99 -9.02 14.68 2.37
N GLY A 100 -10.26 14.19 2.31
CA GLY A 100 -10.61 12.86 1.85
C GLY A 100 -10.44 11.79 2.93
N HIS A 101 -10.70 10.54 2.54
CA HIS A 101 -10.70 9.41 3.45
C HIS A 101 -9.87 8.26 2.89
N ILE A 102 -9.26 7.47 3.79
CA ILE A 102 -8.54 6.24 3.46
C ILE A 102 -9.09 5.13 4.35
N TYR A 103 -9.56 4.06 3.73
CA TYR A 103 -10.09 2.89 4.41
C TYR A 103 -9.14 1.71 4.22
N VAL A 104 -8.80 1.01 5.31
CA VAL A 104 -8.08 -0.28 5.28
C VAL A 104 -8.92 -1.31 6.02
N GLY A 105 -9.37 -2.33 5.31
CA GLY A 105 -10.45 -3.16 5.80
C GLY A 105 -11.65 -2.28 6.15
N ASP A 106 -12.29 -2.54 7.27
CA ASP A 106 -13.48 -1.78 7.72
C ASP A 106 -13.16 -0.47 8.44
N LYS A 107 -11.89 -0.04 8.47
CA LYS A 107 -11.45 1.11 9.27
C LYS A 107 -11.12 2.32 8.40
N ASP A 108 -11.73 3.46 8.71
CA ASP A 108 -11.26 4.77 8.23
C ASP A 108 -10.03 5.20 9.03
N ILE A 109 -8.84 5.02 8.42
CA ILE A 109 -7.57 5.32 9.07
C ILE A 109 -7.30 6.81 9.22
N THR A 110 -8.04 7.67 8.55
CA THR A 110 -7.92 9.13 8.70
C THR A 110 -8.47 9.63 10.03
N THR A 111 -9.35 8.85 10.66
CA THR A 111 -10.03 9.20 11.91
C THR A 111 -9.39 8.64 13.17
N ILE A 112 -8.63 7.54 13.07
CA ILE A 112 -7.98 6.91 14.23
C ILE A 112 -6.83 7.74 14.80
N ARG A 113 -6.59 7.65 16.11
CA ARG A 113 -5.59 8.43 16.85
C ARG A 113 -4.95 7.61 17.97
N GLY A 114 -3.79 8.09 18.45
CA GLY A 114 -3.14 7.57 19.67
C GLY A 114 -2.87 6.06 19.61
N ASN A 115 -3.28 5.33 20.63
CA ASN A 115 -3.03 3.89 20.77
C ASN A 115 -3.67 3.05 19.66
N GLU A 116 -4.82 3.46 19.15
CA GLU A 116 -5.48 2.76 18.04
C GLU A 116 -4.66 2.86 16.76
N LEU A 117 -4.04 4.02 16.49
CA LEU A 117 -3.14 4.22 15.36
C LEU A 117 -1.90 3.34 15.46
N ASN A 118 -1.31 3.25 16.67
CA ASN A 118 -0.15 2.39 16.91
C ASN A 118 -0.51 0.90 16.75
N LYS A 119 -1.70 0.50 17.22
CA LYS A 119 -2.23 -0.85 17.04
C LYS A 119 -2.43 -1.16 15.57
N PHE A 120 -3.05 -0.25 14.80
CA PHE A 120 -3.27 -0.39 13.37
C PHE A 120 -1.95 -0.61 12.61
N ARG A 121 -0.94 0.23 12.82
CA ARG A 121 0.37 0.09 12.16
C ARG A 121 1.04 -1.24 12.46
N ARG A 122 0.94 -1.72 13.69
CA ARG A 122 1.59 -2.94 14.15
C ARG A 122 0.90 -4.21 13.64
N GLU A 123 -0.43 -4.20 13.56
CA GLU A 123 -1.23 -5.40 13.30
C GLU A 123 -1.70 -5.52 11.85
N GLU A 124 -1.92 -4.39 11.17
CA GLU A 124 -2.57 -4.38 9.86
C GLU A 124 -1.61 -4.07 8.70
N LEU A 125 -0.44 -3.48 8.99
CA LEU A 125 0.51 -3.04 7.97
C LEU A 125 1.85 -3.76 8.05
N GLY A 126 2.40 -4.12 6.88
CA GLY A 126 3.80 -4.51 6.70
C GLY A 126 4.54 -3.44 5.88
N PHE A 127 5.83 -3.23 6.17
CA PHE A 127 6.64 -2.23 5.48
C PHE A 127 7.91 -2.82 4.90
N ILE A 128 8.17 -2.51 3.63
CA ILE A 128 9.43 -2.77 2.93
C ILE A 128 9.96 -1.42 2.43
N PHE A 129 11.06 -0.95 3.00
CA PHE A 129 11.68 0.35 2.67
C PHE A 129 12.88 0.17 1.74
N GLN A 130 13.24 1.24 1.03
CA GLN A 130 14.42 1.30 0.18
C GLN A 130 15.71 1.04 0.99
N ASP A 131 15.85 1.66 2.17
CA ASP A 131 17.04 1.59 3.04
C ASP A 131 16.99 0.43 4.04
N PHE A 132 16.21 -0.61 3.78
CA PHE A 132 16.04 -1.82 4.59
C PHE A 132 15.48 -1.56 6.00
N ASN A 133 15.92 -0.51 6.68
CA ASN A 133 15.57 -0.14 8.07
C ASN A 133 15.72 -1.32 9.06
N LEU A 134 16.80 -2.10 8.90
CA LEU A 134 17.20 -3.11 9.87
C LEU A 134 17.93 -2.44 11.02
N LEU A 135 17.73 -2.98 12.22
CA LEU A 135 18.49 -2.56 13.40
C LEU A 135 19.85 -3.24 13.36
N ASP A 136 20.94 -2.46 13.26
CA ASP A 136 22.30 -2.94 13.12
C ASP A 136 22.83 -3.68 14.35
N THR A 137 22.22 -3.41 15.51
CA THR A 137 22.53 -4.08 16.79
C THR A 137 21.87 -5.45 16.93
N LEU A 138 20.99 -5.81 16.00
CA LEU A 138 20.25 -7.08 16.00
C LEU A 138 20.65 -7.95 14.81
N THR A 139 20.63 -9.26 15.02
CA THR A 139 20.78 -10.26 13.97
C THR A 139 19.56 -10.27 13.03
N GLY A 140 19.65 -10.97 11.90
CA GLY A 140 18.52 -11.18 11.00
C GLY A 140 17.32 -11.81 11.72
N TYR A 141 17.58 -12.85 12.54
CA TYR A 141 16.56 -13.49 13.37
C TYR A 141 15.88 -12.49 14.30
N GLU A 142 16.66 -11.72 15.06
CA GLU A 142 16.15 -10.76 16.04
C GLU A 142 15.37 -9.60 15.39
N ASN A 143 15.81 -9.13 14.21
CA ASN A 143 15.06 -8.14 13.42
C ASN A 143 13.66 -8.63 13.03
N ILE A 144 13.55 -9.92 12.68
CA ILE A 144 12.26 -10.55 12.33
C ILE A 144 11.45 -10.83 13.62
N ALA A 145 12.09 -11.38 14.66
CA ALA A 145 11.45 -11.70 15.93
C ALA A 145 10.84 -10.47 16.61
N LEU A 146 11.48 -9.30 16.45
CA LEU A 146 11.01 -8.03 17.00
C LEU A 146 9.57 -7.71 16.57
N ALA A 147 9.24 -7.93 15.30
CA ALA A 147 7.88 -7.67 14.78
C ALA A 147 6.82 -8.54 15.49
N LEU A 148 7.12 -9.81 15.73
CA LEU A 148 6.23 -10.73 16.46
C LEU A 148 6.16 -10.39 17.95
N SER A 149 7.28 -10.00 18.54
CA SER A 149 7.36 -9.58 19.96
C SER A 149 6.50 -8.35 20.23
N ILE A 150 6.52 -7.36 19.31
CA ILE A 150 5.67 -6.17 19.39
C ILE A 150 4.18 -6.51 19.26
N GLN A 151 3.83 -7.59 18.56
CA GLN A 151 2.46 -8.12 18.48
C GLN A 151 2.07 -9.00 19.69
N ASN A 152 2.97 -9.20 20.66
CA ASN A 152 2.78 -10.09 21.80
C ASN A 152 2.52 -11.56 21.42
N VAL A 153 3.14 -12.04 20.32
CA VAL A 153 3.10 -13.45 19.93
C VAL A 153 3.84 -14.28 21.00
N LYS A 154 3.29 -15.45 21.32
CA LYS A 154 3.88 -16.33 22.33
C LYS A 154 5.29 -16.79 21.93
N PRO A 155 6.29 -16.73 22.81
CA PRO A 155 7.68 -17.10 22.50
C PRO A 155 7.83 -18.46 21.81
N LYS A 156 7.01 -19.44 22.16
CA LYS A 156 7.01 -20.79 21.59
C LYS A 156 6.64 -20.84 20.09
N GLU A 157 5.95 -19.82 19.59
CA GLU A 157 5.51 -19.73 18.18
C GLU A 157 6.47 -18.92 17.32
N ILE A 158 7.34 -18.10 17.92
CA ILE A 158 8.21 -17.15 17.20
C ILE A 158 9.19 -17.92 16.32
N ASP A 159 9.90 -18.90 16.88
CA ASP A 159 10.93 -19.62 16.14
C ASP A 159 10.37 -20.35 14.92
N SER A 160 9.29 -21.11 15.08
CA SER A 160 8.68 -21.85 13.97
C SER A 160 8.22 -20.95 12.84
N ARG A 161 7.63 -19.78 13.16
CA ARG A 161 7.22 -18.80 12.14
C ARG A 161 8.41 -18.18 11.41
N ILE A 162 9.50 -17.89 12.15
CA ILE A 162 10.73 -17.34 11.56
C ILE A 162 11.36 -18.34 10.61
N GLN A 163 11.49 -19.61 11.01
CA GLN A 163 12.07 -20.65 10.15
C GLN A 163 11.24 -20.84 8.86
N GLU A 164 9.92 -20.81 8.97
CA GLU A 164 9.05 -20.92 7.81
C GLU A 164 9.25 -19.76 6.83
N VAL A 165 9.22 -18.51 7.29
CA VAL A 165 9.40 -17.34 6.41
C VAL A 165 10.82 -17.26 5.88
N ALA A 166 11.83 -17.64 6.69
CA ALA A 166 13.23 -17.64 6.28
C ALA A 166 13.48 -18.63 5.12
N LYS A 167 12.91 -19.82 5.21
CA LYS A 167 12.97 -20.80 4.13
C LYS A 167 12.35 -20.30 2.83
N ARG A 168 11.17 -19.67 2.92
CA ARG A 168 10.48 -19.11 1.74
C ARG A 168 11.28 -18.01 1.05
N LEU A 169 12.02 -17.20 1.82
CA LEU A 169 12.80 -16.07 1.32
C LEU A 169 14.28 -16.41 1.09
N GLY A 170 14.71 -17.66 1.34
CA GLY A 170 16.10 -18.11 1.16
C GLY A 170 17.07 -17.29 2.01
N ILE A 171 16.77 -17.10 3.29
CA ILE A 171 17.57 -16.31 4.24
C ILE A 171 18.01 -17.10 5.48
N GLU A 172 17.82 -18.43 5.49
CA GLU A 172 18.16 -19.28 6.64
C GLU A 172 19.63 -19.09 7.06
N GLU A 173 20.55 -18.99 6.09
CA GLU A 173 21.99 -18.82 6.30
C GLU A 173 22.40 -17.49 6.93
N VAL A 174 21.52 -16.48 6.89
CA VAL A 174 21.80 -15.13 7.40
C VAL A 174 21.04 -14.77 8.66
N LEU A 175 20.19 -15.67 9.19
CA LEU A 175 19.44 -15.41 10.41
C LEU A 175 20.35 -15.03 11.60
N ASN A 176 21.51 -15.65 11.72
CA ASN A 176 22.46 -15.39 12.81
C ASN A 176 23.48 -14.28 12.50
N LYS A 177 23.37 -13.61 11.34
CA LYS A 177 24.26 -12.52 10.96
C LYS A 177 23.66 -11.17 11.34
N TYR A 178 24.51 -10.23 11.69
CA TYR A 178 24.15 -8.81 11.82
C TYR A 178 24.01 -8.16 10.44
N SER A 179 23.29 -7.04 10.36
CA SER A 179 23.02 -6.37 9.08
C SER A 179 24.31 -6.02 8.31
N TYR A 180 25.36 -5.56 8.99
CA TYR A 180 26.66 -5.23 8.37
C TYR A 180 27.41 -6.43 7.79
N GLN A 181 27.02 -7.66 8.13
CA GLN A 181 27.57 -8.91 7.60
C GLN A 181 26.79 -9.44 6.39
N MET A 182 25.70 -8.76 5.99
CA MET A 182 24.80 -9.17 4.93
C MET A 182 25.02 -8.34 3.67
N SER A 183 24.84 -8.96 2.50
CA SER A 183 24.70 -8.22 1.24
C SER A 183 23.42 -7.38 1.22
N GLY A 184 23.32 -6.37 0.35
CA GLY A 184 22.11 -5.57 0.19
C GLY A 184 20.87 -6.41 -0.08
N GLY A 185 20.97 -7.41 -0.96
CA GLY A 185 19.87 -8.33 -1.25
C GLY A 185 19.47 -9.20 -0.05
N GLN A 186 20.42 -9.64 0.78
CA GLN A 186 20.14 -10.37 2.02
C GLN A 186 19.42 -9.47 3.03
N LYS A 187 19.89 -8.24 3.23
CA LYS A 187 19.23 -7.24 4.10
C LYS A 187 17.79 -7.00 3.67
N GLN A 188 17.56 -6.84 2.37
CA GLN A 188 16.21 -6.58 1.85
C GLN A 188 15.26 -7.76 2.06
N ARG A 189 15.75 -9.00 1.87
CA ARG A 189 14.93 -10.18 2.14
C ARG A 189 14.64 -10.36 3.63
N VAL A 190 15.56 -10.02 4.51
CA VAL A 190 15.30 -9.97 5.97
C VAL A 190 14.26 -8.90 6.30
N ALA A 191 14.33 -7.71 5.67
CA ALA A 191 13.32 -6.67 5.83
C ALA A 191 11.94 -7.12 5.31
N ALA A 192 11.90 -7.81 4.18
CA ALA A 192 10.68 -8.40 3.64
C ALA A 192 10.12 -9.48 4.58
N ALA A 193 10.97 -10.36 5.14
CA ALA A 193 10.56 -11.35 6.15
C ALA A 193 9.92 -10.68 7.37
N ARG A 194 10.54 -9.60 7.87
CA ARG A 194 10.01 -8.83 9.00
C ARG A 194 8.63 -8.21 8.69
N ALA A 195 8.44 -7.74 7.46
CA ALA A 195 7.16 -7.17 7.04
C ALA A 195 6.04 -8.20 6.92
N LEU A 196 6.38 -9.43 6.51
CA LEU A 196 5.44 -10.51 6.23
C LEU A 196 5.04 -11.33 7.43
N ILE A 197 5.98 -11.53 8.37
CA ILE A 197 5.80 -12.48 9.46
C ILE A 197 4.63 -12.14 10.37
N THR A 198 4.20 -10.88 10.37
CA THR A 198 3.05 -10.38 11.12
C THR A 198 1.72 -10.71 10.45
N ASN A 199 1.75 -11.26 9.23
CA ASN A 199 0.57 -11.52 8.39
C ASN A 199 -0.33 -10.29 8.23
N PRO A 200 0.23 -9.16 7.74
CA PRO A 200 -0.49 -7.90 7.63
C PRO A 200 -1.59 -7.96 6.57
N LYS A 201 -2.62 -7.11 6.69
CA LYS A 201 -3.64 -6.96 5.66
C LYS A 201 -3.09 -6.32 4.39
N LEU A 202 -2.13 -5.40 4.54
CA LEU A 202 -1.54 -4.64 3.44
C LEU A 202 -0.03 -4.48 3.65
N ILE A 203 0.74 -4.84 2.62
CA ILE A 203 2.18 -4.62 2.56
C ILE A 203 2.43 -3.37 1.72
N LEU A 204 3.15 -2.41 2.29
CA LEU A 204 3.56 -1.18 1.64
C LEU A 204 5.05 -1.27 1.32
N ALA A 205 5.42 -1.13 0.05
CA ALA A 205 6.80 -1.16 -0.41
C ALA A 205 7.15 0.17 -1.10
N ASP A 206 8.12 0.90 -0.54
CA ASP A 206 8.62 2.16 -1.08
C ASP A 206 9.96 1.94 -1.75
N GLU A 207 10.00 1.99 -3.09
CA GLU A 207 11.19 1.79 -3.93
C GLU A 207 12.03 0.57 -3.49
N PRO A 208 11.44 -0.63 -3.35
CA PRO A 208 12.08 -1.75 -2.65
C PRO A 208 13.36 -2.26 -3.33
N THR A 209 13.58 -1.90 -4.59
CA THR A 209 14.75 -2.29 -5.40
C THR A 209 15.78 -1.17 -5.56
N GLY A 210 15.50 0.05 -5.08
CA GLY A 210 16.30 1.23 -5.37
C GLY A 210 17.76 1.16 -4.90
N ALA A 211 18.06 0.37 -3.86
CA ALA A 211 19.41 0.19 -3.33
C ALA A 211 20.04 -1.16 -3.73
N LEU A 212 19.46 -1.90 -4.70
CA LEU A 212 19.88 -3.25 -5.05
C LEU A 212 20.46 -3.33 -6.46
N ASP A 213 21.42 -4.26 -6.64
CA ASP A 213 21.84 -4.70 -7.97
C ASP A 213 20.71 -5.47 -8.70
N SER A 214 20.83 -5.62 -10.02
CA SER A 214 19.81 -6.24 -10.86
C SER A 214 19.45 -7.69 -10.47
N LYS A 215 20.44 -8.46 -9.97
CA LYS A 215 20.21 -9.85 -9.55
C LYS A 215 19.42 -9.90 -8.25
N SER A 216 19.81 -9.08 -7.27
CA SER A 216 19.15 -8.97 -5.98
C SER A 216 17.73 -8.39 -6.12
N SER A 217 17.53 -7.39 -6.99
CA SER A 217 16.23 -6.83 -7.35
C SER A 217 15.29 -7.90 -7.90
N ARG A 218 15.75 -8.69 -8.87
CA ARG A 218 14.96 -9.78 -9.45
C ARG A 218 14.56 -10.79 -8.38
N TYR A 219 15.51 -11.22 -7.54
CA TYR A 219 15.22 -12.20 -6.50
C TYR A 219 14.18 -11.70 -5.50
N LEU A 220 14.28 -10.44 -5.06
CA LEU A 220 13.29 -9.83 -4.17
C LEU A 220 11.91 -9.78 -4.82
N LEU A 221 11.82 -9.33 -6.08
CA LEU A 221 10.56 -9.19 -6.79
C LEU A 221 9.89 -10.55 -7.07
N GLU A 222 10.66 -11.59 -7.41
CA GLU A 222 10.13 -12.95 -7.51
C GLU A 222 9.59 -13.42 -6.15
N SER A 223 10.32 -13.17 -5.05
CA SER A 223 9.84 -13.51 -3.71
C SER A 223 8.54 -12.76 -3.36
N MET A 224 8.43 -11.46 -3.68
CA MET A 224 7.21 -10.69 -3.47
C MET A 224 6.04 -11.24 -4.31
N LYS A 225 6.31 -11.65 -5.55
CA LYS A 225 5.33 -12.28 -6.41
C LYS A 225 4.85 -13.63 -5.83
N GLU A 226 5.78 -14.49 -5.40
CA GLU A 226 5.44 -15.77 -4.76
C GLU A 226 4.58 -15.58 -3.51
N MET A 227 4.87 -14.55 -2.71
CA MET A 227 4.05 -14.21 -1.55
C MET A 227 2.66 -13.74 -1.93
N ASN A 228 2.54 -12.95 -2.99
CA ASN A 228 1.25 -12.52 -3.50
C ASN A 228 0.44 -13.71 -4.04
N GLU A 229 1.02 -14.51 -4.94
CA GLU A 229 0.33 -15.64 -5.59
C GLU A 229 0.11 -16.83 -4.63
N GLY A 230 1.08 -17.13 -3.75
CA GLY A 230 1.03 -18.30 -2.86
C GLY A 230 0.37 -18.05 -1.50
N LEU A 231 0.38 -16.82 -0.99
CA LEU A 231 -0.17 -16.46 0.31
C LEU A 231 -1.32 -15.46 0.23
N ALA A 232 -1.71 -15.06 -0.98
CA ALA A 232 -2.70 -14.00 -1.21
C ALA A 232 -2.36 -12.69 -0.48
N ALA A 233 -1.05 -12.37 -0.31
CA ALA A 233 -0.61 -11.13 0.30
C ALA A 233 -1.02 -9.95 -0.58
N THR A 234 -1.65 -8.94 0.01
CA THR A 234 -1.98 -7.70 -0.70
C THR A 234 -0.78 -6.76 -0.65
N ILE A 235 -0.30 -6.32 -1.81
CA ILE A 235 0.93 -5.51 -1.91
C ILE A 235 0.64 -4.22 -2.67
N LEU A 236 0.99 -3.09 -2.08
CA LEU A 236 1.05 -1.79 -2.74
C LEU A 236 2.50 -1.33 -2.81
N MET A 237 3.04 -1.28 -4.01
CA MET A 237 4.44 -0.96 -4.26
C MET A 237 4.56 0.37 -5.00
N VAL A 238 5.38 1.27 -4.49
CA VAL A 238 5.76 2.51 -5.18
C VAL A 238 7.11 2.30 -5.86
N THR A 239 7.21 2.68 -7.12
CA THR A 239 8.46 2.65 -7.87
C THR A 239 8.45 3.61 -9.06
N HIS A 240 9.63 4.02 -9.52
CA HIS A 240 9.81 4.72 -10.79
C HIS A 240 10.38 3.79 -11.87
N ASP A 241 10.74 2.55 -11.51
CA ASP A 241 11.34 1.57 -12.42
C ASP A 241 10.26 0.67 -13.05
N ALA A 242 10.20 0.67 -14.38
CA ALA A 242 9.23 -0.12 -15.14
C ALA A 242 9.44 -1.64 -15.00
N PHE A 243 10.70 -2.08 -14.83
CA PHE A 243 10.99 -3.50 -14.61
C PHE A 243 10.38 -3.96 -13.28
N THR A 244 10.58 -3.19 -12.22
CA THR A 244 10.00 -3.44 -10.90
C THR A 244 8.47 -3.45 -10.96
N ALA A 245 7.87 -2.45 -11.62
CA ALA A 245 6.41 -2.35 -11.77
C ALA A 245 5.80 -3.51 -12.57
N SER A 246 6.56 -4.12 -13.49
CA SER A 246 6.09 -5.25 -14.32
C SER A 246 5.74 -6.52 -13.53
N TYR A 247 6.14 -6.60 -12.26
CA TYR A 247 5.78 -7.71 -11.36
C TYR A 247 4.37 -7.56 -10.77
N ALA A 248 3.83 -6.34 -10.76
CA ALA A 248 2.47 -6.10 -10.31
C ALA A 248 1.42 -6.65 -11.29
N SER A 249 0.21 -6.89 -10.79
CA SER A 249 -0.95 -7.25 -11.63
C SER A 249 -1.63 -6.01 -12.22
N ARG A 250 -1.43 -4.84 -11.60
CA ARG A 250 -1.98 -3.54 -12.00
C ARG A 250 -0.99 -2.43 -11.68
N VAL A 251 -0.90 -1.45 -12.57
CA VAL A 251 -0.07 -0.25 -12.36
C VAL A 251 -0.92 1.00 -12.50
N ILE A 252 -0.86 1.86 -11.47
CA ILE A 252 -1.48 3.18 -11.43
C ILE A 252 -0.37 4.21 -11.63
N PHE A 253 -0.53 5.08 -12.62
CA PHE A 253 0.44 6.14 -12.91
C PHE A 253 -0.01 7.45 -12.28
N ILE A 254 0.91 8.09 -11.55
CA ILE A 254 0.67 9.39 -10.91
C ILE A 254 1.53 10.46 -11.57
N LYS A 255 0.88 11.57 -11.96
CA LYS A 255 1.51 12.78 -12.47
C LYS A 255 0.94 13.99 -11.72
N ASP A 256 1.81 14.85 -11.19
CA ASP A 256 1.44 16.11 -10.52
C ASP A 256 0.36 15.91 -9.42
N GLY A 257 0.52 14.86 -8.62
CA GLY A 257 -0.40 14.52 -7.53
C GLY A 257 -1.72 13.90 -7.95
N LYS A 258 -1.94 13.58 -9.22
CA LYS A 258 -3.20 13.00 -9.75
C LYS A 258 -2.96 11.66 -10.43
N ILE A 259 -3.99 10.83 -10.49
CA ILE A 259 -3.96 9.63 -11.34
C ILE A 259 -3.98 10.10 -12.79
N PHE A 260 -2.96 9.69 -13.54
CA PHE A 260 -2.83 9.96 -14.97
C PHE A 260 -3.41 8.82 -15.81
N ASN A 261 -3.08 7.57 -15.46
CA ASN A 261 -3.52 6.38 -16.17
C ASN A 261 -3.49 5.16 -15.23
N GLU A 262 -4.16 4.11 -15.64
CA GLU A 262 -4.15 2.79 -14.99
C GLU A 262 -4.12 1.70 -16.05
N ILE A 263 -3.26 0.69 -15.88
CA ILE A 263 -3.21 -0.48 -16.74
C ILE A 263 -3.18 -1.76 -15.91
N ARG A 264 -3.81 -2.81 -16.43
CA ARG A 264 -3.85 -4.15 -15.81
C ARG A 264 -3.10 -5.14 -16.69
N ARG A 265 -2.43 -6.10 -16.05
CA ARG A 265 -1.66 -7.12 -16.78
C ARG A 265 -2.57 -8.10 -17.50
N GLU A 266 -3.73 -8.44 -16.90
CA GLU A 266 -4.67 -9.44 -17.44
C GLU A 266 -3.94 -10.74 -17.87
N ASP A 267 -4.09 -11.14 -19.14
CA ASP A 267 -3.45 -12.33 -19.71
C ASP A 267 -2.04 -12.07 -20.30
N ASP A 268 -1.53 -10.84 -20.18
CA ASP A 268 -0.21 -10.50 -20.67
C ASP A 268 0.90 -11.27 -19.92
N THR A 269 1.89 -11.70 -20.68
CA THR A 269 3.17 -12.10 -20.10
C THR A 269 3.81 -10.87 -19.42
N ARG A 270 4.68 -11.08 -18.43
CA ARG A 270 5.40 -9.98 -17.78
C ARG A 270 6.15 -9.09 -18.79
N LYS A 271 6.70 -9.67 -19.88
CA LYS A 271 7.40 -8.93 -20.94
C LYS A 271 6.46 -8.02 -21.72
N GLN A 272 5.27 -8.51 -22.07
CA GLN A 272 4.25 -7.70 -22.75
C GLN A 272 3.77 -6.57 -21.86
N PHE A 273 3.48 -6.87 -20.59
CA PHE A 273 3.07 -5.86 -19.61
C PHE A 273 4.16 -4.81 -19.38
N PHE A 274 5.43 -5.22 -19.29
CA PHE A 274 6.58 -4.29 -19.21
C PHE A 274 6.59 -3.32 -20.41
N ASN A 275 6.40 -3.80 -21.64
CA ASN A 275 6.38 -2.94 -22.83
C ASN A 275 5.23 -1.93 -22.75
N ARG A 276 4.03 -2.35 -22.33
CA ARG A 276 2.89 -1.43 -22.13
C ARG A 276 3.17 -0.38 -21.05
N ILE A 277 3.88 -0.75 -19.98
CA ILE A 277 4.32 0.21 -18.96
C ILE A 277 5.25 1.25 -19.58
N ILE A 278 6.23 0.83 -20.39
CA ILE A 278 7.17 1.73 -21.09
C ILE A 278 6.42 2.69 -22.01
N GLU A 279 5.41 2.23 -22.75
CA GLU A 279 4.57 3.09 -23.60
C GLU A 279 3.92 4.21 -22.79
N VAL A 280 3.30 3.89 -21.64
CA VAL A 280 2.68 4.90 -20.76
C VAL A 280 3.74 5.84 -20.17
N VAL A 281 4.90 5.32 -19.73
CA VAL A 281 6.00 6.14 -19.19
C VAL A 281 6.53 7.10 -20.27
N THR A 282 6.62 6.65 -21.51
CA THR A 282 7.05 7.49 -22.64
C THR A 282 6.08 8.65 -22.86
N VAL A 283 4.76 8.39 -22.77
CA VAL A 283 3.74 9.46 -22.86
C VAL A 283 3.79 10.39 -21.64
N LEU A 284 4.01 9.83 -20.44
CA LEU A 284 4.17 10.63 -19.21
C LEU A 284 5.37 11.58 -19.26
N GLY A 285 6.51 11.08 -19.77
CA GLY A 285 7.75 11.85 -19.96
C GLY A 285 7.78 12.65 -21.25
N GLY A 286 6.88 12.35 -22.17
CA GLY A 286 6.85 12.81 -23.55
C GLY A 286 6.27 14.20 -23.81
N SER A 287 6.40 15.12 -22.87
CA SER A 287 6.63 16.52 -23.24
C SER A 287 8.07 16.70 -23.76
N LEU A 288 8.53 15.75 -24.59
CA LEU A 288 9.80 15.89 -25.34
C LEU A 288 9.76 17.03 -26.38
N ASN A 289 8.60 17.64 -26.60
CA ASN A 289 8.49 18.79 -27.49
C ASN A 289 8.59 20.17 -26.80
N ASP A 290 8.68 20.22 -25.46
CA ASP A 290 8.87 21.48 -24.72
C ASP A 290 10.34 21.74 -24.33
N ALA A 291 11.28 20.87 -24.75
CA ALA A 291 12.71 20.95 -24.43
C ALA A 291 13.62 21.12 -25.67
N LEU A 292 13.07 21.52 -26.81
CA LEU A 292 13.86 21.92 -28.02
C LEU A 292 13.58 23.37 -28.39
#